data_056afe66639185b33a54018e67b1a503
#
_entry.id   056afe66639185b33a54018e67b1a503
#
_cell.length_a   1.000
_cell.length_b   1.000
_cell.length_c   1.000
_cell.angle_alpha   90.00
_cell.angle_beta   90.00
_cell.angle_gamma   90.00
#
_symmetry.space_group_name_H-M   'P 1'
#
loop_
_entity.id
_entity.type
_entity.pdbx_description
1 polymer ?
#
loop_
_entity_poly.entity_id
_entity_poly.type
_entity_poly.pdbx_seq_one_letter_code
_entity_poly.pdbx_strand_id
1 'polypeptide(L)'
;MRLLTLFILLLSTLYANDKAHSFAPSEDCKACHTEIYDEYYTSMHANPTPQKDPIHGAVWNKHPMNNKHDRYSCGKCHTPAADNLDDMKTKGKKAPVVMDNPTHQTGISCAYCHRIESIELHEIHNTNIISKTEKKYFGTLKDNIDSPYHATATSGNEHMANGNVCIGCHSHKKNKHDLNVCSTNIDNELDGANCVSCHMPKVKGSVSNMKERKEHSFHGFAGSHFHSDMLTQHVDISMLRQIDDFIINIDNRTSHSLLLHPLRMAVLKVNVTRDGKTTKLKDEVFVRVIGHNGKPAMPWVASVTLKNTMIQANEKRSVKYDFKIQKGDRVDIVLGWYLVNPKAIKALKLENEKVATEFNEFKKESFTF
;
A
#
# COMPACT_ATOMS: atom_id res chain seq x y z
N MET A 1 -38.39 67.94 13.51
CA MET A 1 -37.17 67.36 12.91
C MET A 1 -36.75 66.21 13.81
N ARG A 2 -37.03 65.00 13.39
CA ARG A 2 -36.57 63.76 14.10
C ARG A 2 -35.44 63.15 13.28
N LEU A 3 -34.21 63.14 13.83
CA LEU A 3 -33.08 62.43 13.28
C LEU A 3 -33.29 60.91 13.45
N LEU A 4 -33.33 60.18 12.34
CA LEU A 4 -33.35 58.74 12.31
C LEU A 4 -31.89 58.26 12.21
N THR A 5 -31.35 57.76 13.29
CA THR A 5 -30.01 57.20 13.33
C THR A 5 -30.09 55.75 12.83
N LEU A 6 -29.57 55.50 11.61
CA LEU A 6 -29.48 54.18 11.01
C LEU A 6 -28.28 53.43 11.62
N PHE A 7 -28.54 52.40 12.43
CA PHE A 7 -27.51 51.50 12.97
C PHE A 7 -27.27 50.39 11.94
N ILE A 8 -26.20 50.51 11.15
CA ILE A 8 -25.76 49.45 10.27
C ILE A 8 -24.98 48.45 11.12
N LEU A 9 -25.62 47.30 11.44
CA LEU A 9 -24.92 46.13 11.97
C LEU A 9 -24.11 45.50 10.85
N LEU A 10 -22.81 45.73 10.87
CA LEU A 10 -21.85 44.91 10.11
C LEU A 10 -21.82 43.51 10.76
N LEU A 11 -22.57 42.57 10.20
CA LEU A 11 -22.31 41.16 10.41
C LEU A 11 -21.01 40.80 9.66
N SER A 12 -19.88 40.91 10.35
CA SER A 12 -18.66 40.23 9.93
C SER A 12 -18.90 38.74 10.11
N THR A 13 -19.29 38.05 9.04
CA THR A 13 -19.19 36.59 8.95
C THR A 13 -17.70 36.24 9.07
N LEU A 14 -17.28 35.86 10.25
CA LEU A 14 -16.04 35.16 10.48
C LEU A 14 -16.15 33.85 9.69
N TYR A 15 -15.69 33.85 8.45
CA TYR A 15 -15.27 32.62 7.81
C TYR A 15 -14.12 32.10 8.67
N ALA A 16 -14.42 31.17 9.56
CA ALA A 16 -13.40 30.31 10.13
C ALA A 16 -12.74 29.62 8.91
N ASN A 17 -11.59 30.11 8.49
CA ASN A 17 -10.69 29.32 7.68
C ASN A 17 -10.43 28.07 8.53
N ASP A 18 -11.03 26.95 8.17
CA ASP A 18 -10.59 25.63 8.64
C ASP A 18 -9.11 25.55 8.25
N LYS A 19 -8.23 25.87 9.19
CA LYS A 19 -6.81 25.73 8.99
C LYS A 19 -6.58 24.27 8.63
N ALA A 20 -5.99 24.04 7.49
CA ALA A 20 -5.52 22.71 7.10
C ALA A 20 -4.83 22.06 8.32
N HIS A 21 -5.18 20.81 8.62
CA HIS A 21 -4.63 20.11 9.77
C HIS A 21 -3.12 20.21 9.75
N SER A 22 -2.51 20.80 10.78
CA SER A 22 -1.07 20.82 10.93
C SER A 22 -0.61 19.46 11.46
N PHE A 23 0.30 18.81 10.76
CA PHE A 23 0.91 17.55 11.18
C PHE A 23 2.39 17.78 11.48
N ALA A 24 2.86 17.21 12.60
CA ALA A 24 4.28 17.18 12.89
C ALA A 24 5.02 16.34 11.84
N PRO A 25 6.19 16.78 11.36
CA PRO A 25 7.07 15.94 10.55
C PRO A 25 7.43 14.65 11.29
N SER A 26 7.63 13.56 10.56
CA SER A 26 8.00 12.27 11.19
C SER A 26 9.34 12.33 11.90
N GLU A 27 10.24 13.20 11.47
CA GLU A 27 11.54 13.45 12.06
C GLU A 27 11.46 13.91 13.53
N ASP A 28 10.42 14.66 13.88
CA ASP A 28 10.18 15.12 15.26
C ASP A 28 9.92 13.96 16.21
N CYS A 29 9.43 12.83 15.71
CA CYS A 29 9.15 11.63 16.50
C CYS A 29 10.42 10.80 16.76
N LYS A 30 11.46 10.95 15.93
CA LYS A 30 12.66 10.10 15.94
C LYS A 30 13.40 10.12 17.28
N ALA A 31 13.47 11.27 17.93
CA ALA A 31 14.25 11.42 19.17
C ALA A 31 13.79 10.47 20.29
N CYS A 32 12.50 10.14 20.34
CA CYS A 32 11.92 9.24 21.34
C CYS A 32 11.50 7.87 20.76
N HIS A 33 11.15 7.80 19.47
CA HIS A 33 10.66 6.61 18.78
C HIS A 33 11.65 6.12 17.72
N THR A 34 12.94 6.00 18.07
CA THR A 34 14.03 5.74 17.13
C THR A 34 13.82 4.47 16.31
N GLU A 35 13.54 3.32 16.98
CA GLU A 35 13.34 2.03 16.28
C GLU A 35 12.14 2.10 15.30
N ILE A 36 11.02 2.64 15.76
CA ILE A 36 9.82 2.82 14.97
C ILE A 36 10.07 3.73 13.75
N TYR A 37 10.82 4.83 13.97
CA TYR A 37 11.17 5.75 12.89
C TYR A 37 12.07 5.10 11.84
N ASP A 38 13.08 4.36 12.28
CA ASP A 38 14.01 3.71 11.37
C ASP A 38 13.31 2.61 10.55
N GLU A 39 12.39 1.84 11.14
CA GLU A 39 11.50 0.92 10.41
C GLU A 39 10.62 1.66 9.40
N TYR A 40 9.88 2.69 9.85
CA TYR A 40 9.02 3.50 8.99
C TYR A 40 9.77 4.06 7.78
N TYR A 41 11.01 4.52 7.98
CA TYR A 41 11.82 5.12 6.92
C TYR A 41 12.18 4.12 5.80
N THR A 42 12.18 2.81 6.10
CA THR A 42 12.36 1.74 5.10
C THR A 42 11.10 1.46 4.29
N SER A 43 9.96 2.04 4.65
CA SER A 43 8.66 1.73 4.05
C SER A 43 8.31 2.61 2.84
N MET A 44 7.32 2.16 2.06
CA MET A 44 6.71 3.00 1.03
C MET A 44 5.84 4.11 1.61
N HIS A 45 5.44 4.05 2.89
CA HIS A 45 4.75 5.15 3.55
C HIS A 45 5.64 6.40 3.73
N ALA A 46 6.95 6.20 3.90
CA ALA A 46 7.91 7.29 3.88
C ALA A 46 8.27 7.79 2.47
N ASN A 47 7.94 7.00 1.43
CA ASN A 47 8.38 7.24 0.05
C ASN A 47 7.24 7.22 -0.99
N PRO A 48 6.02 7.71 -0.70
CA PRO A 48 4.86 7.47 -1.57
C PRO A 48 4.66 8.55 -2.64
N THR A 49 5.48 9.60 -2.67
CA THR A 49 5.30 10.74 -3.59
C THR A 49 5.86 10.44 -4.99
N PRO A 50 5.39 11.12 -6.04
CA PRO A 50 5.93 10.96 -7.39
C PRO A 50 7.43 11.29 -7.52
N GLN A 51 7.98 12.04 -6.58
CA GLN A 51 9.40 12.43 -6.56
C GLN A 51 10.29 11.35 -5.91
N LYS A 52 9.72 10.57 -4.96
CA LYS A 52 10.45 9.51 -4.24
C LYS A 52 10.22 8.11 -4.84
N ASP A 53 9.05 7.87 -5.42
CA ASP A 53 8.70 6.60 -6.08
C ASP A 53 8.72 6.80 -7.60
N PRO A 54 9.72 6.27 -8.32
CA PRO A 54 9.83 6.40 -9.77
C PRO A 54 8.66 5.75 -10.52
N ILE A 55 8.04 4.70 -9.96
CA ILE A 55 6.86 4.05 -10.55
C ILE A 55 5.65 4.99 -10.45
N HIS A 56 5.42 5.58 -9.28
CA HIS A 56 4.37 6.58 -9.10
C HIS A 56 4.63 7.80 -10.01
N GLY A 57 5.87 8.28 -10.04
CA GLY A 57 6.27 9.41 -10.91
C GLY A 57 5.98 9.14 -12.38
N ALA A 58 6.33 7.95 -12.88
CA ALA A 58 6.06 7.56 -14.27
C ALA A 58 4.56 7.49 -14.58
N VAL A 59 3.75 6.92 -13.67
CA VAL A 59 2.29 6.87 -13.80
C VAL A 59 1.69 8.28 -13.75
N TRP A 60 2.14 9.10 -12.81
CA TRP A 60 1.68 10.49 -12.69
C TRP A 60 2.01 11.33 -13.93
N ASN A 61 3.20 11.17 -14.51
CA ASN A 61 3.60 11.84 -15.76
C ASN A 61 2.71 11.47 -16.94
N LYS A 62 2.01 10.35 -16.91
CA LYS A 62 1.00 9.94 -17.93
C LYS A 62 -0.40 10.41 -17.60
N HIS A 63 -0.65 10.82 -16.35
CA HIS A 63 -1.99 11.13 -15.90
C HIS A 63 -2.51 12.44 -16.55
N PRO A 64 -3.77 12.47 -17.06
CA PRO A 64 -4.33 13.65 -17.72
C PRO A 64 -4.37 14.91 -16.85
N MET A 65 -4.54 14.74 -15.54
CA MET A 65 -4.55 15.87 -14.59
C MET A 65 -3.18 16.52 -14.48
N ASN A 66 -2.08 15.75 -14.54
CA ASN A 66 -0.73 16.30 -14.57
C ASN A 66 -0.50 17.14 -15.84
N ASN A 67 -0.83 16.57 -17.01
CA ASN A 67 -0.65 17.25 -18.29
C ASN A 67 -1.43 18.58 -18.39
N LYS A 68 -2.61 18.61 -17.77
CA LYS A 68 -3.46 19.82 -17.70
C LYS A 68 -3.07 20.74 -16.55
N HIS A 69 -2.12 20.34 -15.73
CA HIS A 69 -1.76 21.02 -14.49
C HIS A 69 -3.00 21.40 -13.63
N ASP A 70 -3.96 20.48 -13.58
CA ASP A 70 -5.24 20.76 -12.99
C ASP A 70 -5.20 20.60 -11.47
N ARG A 71 -4.82 19.40 -10.99
CA ARG A 71 -4.75 19.08 -9.57
C ARG A 71 -4.02 17.76 -9.34
N TYR A 72 -3.49 17.58 -8.12
CA TYR A 72 -2.87 16.34 -7.65
C TYR A 72 -3.76 15.66 -6.60
N SER A 73 -4.91 15.12 -7.01
CA SER A 73 -5.85 14.48 -6.09
C SER A 73 -5.31 13.18 -5.45
N CYS A 74 -4.23 12.59 -6.01
CA CYS A 74 -3.52 11.45 -5.40
C CYS A 74 -2.90 11.79 -4.04
N GLY A 75 -2.67 13.09 -3.78
CA GLY A 75 -2.16 13.60 -2.50
C GLY A 75 -2.99 13.18 -1.29
N LYS A 76 -4.30 12.94 -1.45
CA LYS A 76 -5.15 12.42 -0.37
C LYS A 76 -4.61 11.16 0.32
N CYS A 77 -3.91 10.29 -0.45
CA CYS A 77 -3.34 9.04 0.04
C CYS A 77 -1.82 9.03 0.02
N HIS A 78 -1.20 9.81 -0.89
CA HIS A 78 0.26 9.77 -1.09
C HIS A 78 1.02 10.91 -0.39
N THR A 79 0.33 11.96 0.05
CA THR A 79 0.92 13.04 0.85
C THR A 79 -0.16 13.73 1.71
N PRO A 80 -0.89 12.92 2.50
CA PRO A 80 -2.06 13.41 3.23
C PRO A 80 -1.71 14.38 4.36
N ALA A 81 -0.45 14.42 4.79
CA ALA A 81 0.04 15.34 5.82
C ALA A 81 0.50 16.70 5.26
N ALA A 82 0.49 16.87 3.92
CA ALA A 82 0.95 18.11 3.31
C ALA A 82 0.07 19.30 3.73
N ASP A 83 0.71 20.40 4.11
CA ASP A 83 0.04 21.63 4.57
C ASP A 83 -0.72 22.36 3.44
N ASN A 84 -0.40 22.05 2.17
CA ASN A 84 -1.09 22.55 0.99
C ASN A 84 -2.01 21.49 0.33
N LEU A 85 -2.40 20.44 1.04
CA LEU A 85 -3.20 19.35 0.49
C LEU A 85 -4.52 19.82 -0.15
N ASP A 86 -5.18 20.80 0.45
CA ASP A 86 -6.43 21.33 -0.09
C ASP A 86 -6.22 22.05 -1.41
N ASP A 87 -5.14 22.78 -1.55
CA ASP A 87 -4.75 23.39 -2.82
C ASP A 87 -4.37 22.34 -3.86
N MET A 88 -3.65 21.27 -3.48
CA MET A 88 -3.37 20.14 -4.37
C MET A 88 -4.64 19.50 -4.92
N LYS A 89 -5.70 19.39 -4.13
CA LYS A 89 -6.98 18.80 -4.53
C LYS A 89 -7.85 19.74 -5.35
N THR A 90 -7.61 21.04 -5.24
CA THR A 90 -8.46 22.08 -5.84
C THR A 90 -8.12 22.26 -7.32
N LYS A 91 -9.15 22.15 -8.17
CA LYS A 91 -9.00 22.32 -9.61
C LYS A 91 -8.42 23.71 -9.96
N GLY A 92 -7.37 23.71 -10.79
CA GLY A 92 -6.73 24.92 -11.27
C GLY A 92 -5.72 25.57 -10.32
N LYS A 93 -5.56 25.07 -9.09
CA LYS A 93 -4.60 25.63 -8.11
C LYS A 93 -3.13 25.29 -8.42
N LYS A 94 -2.86 24.22 -9.17
CA LYS A 94 -1.51 23.79 -9.59
C LYS A 94 -0.51 23.66 -8.42
N ALA A 95 -0.99 23.32 -7.23
CA ALA A 95 -0.13 23.17 -6.08
C ALA A 95 0.71 21.88 -6.18
N PRO A 96 2.05 21.95 -6.23
CA PRO A 96 2.92 20.80 -6.32
C PRO A 96 3.20 20.19 -4.94
N VAL A 97 3.76 18.97 -4.97
CA VAL A 97 4.52 18.42 -3.83
C VAL A 97 5.87 19.15 -3.80
N VAL A 98 6.19 19.79 -2.67
CA VAL A 98 7.42 20.54 -2.45
C VAL A 98 8.36 19.71 -1.59
N MET A 99 9.45 19.21 -2.15
CA MET A 99 10.33 18.27 -1.46
C MET A 99 11.16 18.88 -0.33
N ASP A 100 11.36 20.18 -0.34
CA ASP A 100 12.03 20.90 0.77
C ASP A 100 11.09 21.17 1.96
N ASN A 101 9.80 20.90 1.80
CA ASN A 101 8.83 21.00 2.90
C ASN A 101 8.77 19.66 3.67
N PRO A 102 9.08 19.64 4.98
CA PRO A 102 9.10 18.41 5.76
C PRO A 102 7.77 17.65 5.77
N THR A 103 6.62 18.34 5.75
CA THR A 103 5.30 17.69 5.74
C THR A 103 4.98 17.03 4.40
N HIS A 104 5.52 17.55 3.29
CA HIS A 104 5.41 16.91 1.96
C HIS A 104 6.40 15.76 1.81
N GLN A 105 7.60 15.93 2.36
CA GLN A 105 8.68 14.97 2.26
C GLN A 105 8.36 13.64 2.95
N THR A 106 7.69 13.69 4.10
CA THR A 106 7.37 12.50 4.90
C THR A 106 6.21 11.67 4.35
N GLY A 107 5.49 12.18 3.34
CA GLY A 107 4.41 11.43 2.71
C GLY A 107 3.26 11.11 3.68
N ILE A 108 3.15 9.85 4.10
CA ILE A 108 2.16 9.39 5.09
C ILE A 108 2.87 9.38 6.45
N SER A 109 2.83 10.52 7.16
CA SER A 109 3.60 10.72 8.39
C SER A 109 3.05 9.95 9.60
N CYS A 110 3.90 9.80 10.62
CA CYS A 110 3.51 9.26 11.93
C CYS A 110 2.30 10.02 12.49
N ALA A 111 2.39 11.35 12.49
CA ALA A 111 1.35 12.21 13.01
C ALA A 111 0.02 12.09 12.23
N TYR A 112 0.06 11.85 10.92
CA TYR A 112 -1.14 11.63 10.14
C TYR A 112 -1.85 10.34 10.56
N CYS A 113 -1.14 9.18 10.50
CA CYS A 113 -1.71 7.89 10.87
C CYS A 113 -2.25 7.88 12.29
N HIS A 114 -1.46 8.36 13.26
CA HIS A 114 -1.82 8.34 14.66
C HIS A 114 -2.87 9.40 15.06
N ARG A 115 -3.36 10.21 14.12
CA ARG A 115 -4.49 11.12 14.32
C ARG A 115 -5.76 10.69 13.59
N ILE A 116 -5.76 9.55 12.93
CA ILE A 116 -6.98 9.00 12.33
C ILE A 116 -7.93 8.60 13.45
N GLU A 117 -9.05 9.29 13.54
CA GLU A 117 -10.08 9.09 14.59
C GLU A 117 -11.17 8.11 14.13
N SER A 118 -11.53 8.15 12.85
CA SER A 118 -12.50 7.26 12.23
C SER A 118 -12.32 7.18 10.72
N ILE A 119 -13.09 6.31 10.09
CA ILE A 119 -13.11 6.11 8.64
C ILE A 119 -14.51 6.38 8.14
N GLU A 120 -14.63 7.24 7.15
CA GLU A 120 -15.87 7.45 6.41
C GLU A 120 -15.87 6.59 5.15
N LEU A 121 -16.88 5.71 5.05
CA LEU A 121 -17.02 4.77 3.94
C LEU A 121 -17.75 5.46 2.78
N HIS A 122 -17.18 5.37 1.59
CA HIS A 122 -17.74 5.92 0.37
C HIS A 122 -17.69 4.93 -0.77
N GLU A 123 -18.54 5.10 -1.77
CA GLU A 123 -18.64 4.23 -2.92
C GLU A 123 -17.38 4.24 -3.83
N ILE A 124 -16.72 5.39 -3.96
CA ILE A 124 -15.57 5.58 -4.86
C ILE A 124 -14.25 5.25 -4.17
N HIS A 125 -14.07 5.71 -2.96
CA HIS A 125 -12.93 5.45 -2.08
C HIS A 125 -13.27 5.94 -0.68
N ASN A 126 -12.79 5.28 0.35
CA ASN A 126 -12.98 5.71 1.73
C ASN A 126 -12.14 6.96 2.07
N THR A 127 -12.44 7.57 3.20
CA THR A 127 -11.73 8.76 3.68
C THR A 127 -11.39 8.62 5.16
N ASN A 128 -10.16 8.93 5.53
CA ASN A 128 -9.75 9.04 6.93
C ASN A 128 -10.28 10.35 7.52
N ILE A 129 -10.92 10.26 8.66
CA ILE A 129 -11.33 11.41 9.47
C ILE A 129 -10.27 11.67 10.52
N ILE A 130 -9.71 12.86 10.50
CA ILE A 130 -8.59 13.25 11.35
C ILE A 130 -9.10 13.98 12.58
N SER A 131 -8.62 13.60 13.76
CA SER A 131 -8.92 14.27 15.01
C SER A 131 -8.53 15.76 14.96
N LYS A 132 -9.44 16.61 15.40
CA LYS A 132 -9.23 18.07 15.49
C LYS A 132 -8.29 18.45 16.65
N THR A 133 -8.06 17.54 17.59
CA THR A 133 -7.17 17.78 18.73
C THR A 133 -5.73 17.60 18.28
N GLU A 134 -5.00 18.69 18.17
CA GLU A 134 -3.57 18.66 17.87
C GLU A 134 -2.78 17.98 18.99
N LYS A 135 -1.68 17.30 18.60
CA LYS A 135 -0.78 16.58 19.51
C LYS A 135 -1.46 15.52 20.38
N LYS A 136 -2.66 15.04 20.00
CA LYS A 136 -3.30 13.87 20.60
C LYS A 136 -3.21 12.70 19.60
N TYR A 137 -2.43 11.70 19.97
CA TYR A 137 -2.16 10.54 19.10
C TYR A 137 -2.87 9.29 19.62
N PHE A 138 -3.44 8.52 18.71
CA PHE A 138 -4.08 7.25 19.01
C PHE A 138 -3.07 6.09 18.95
N GLY A 139 -3.24 5.13 19.84
CA GLY A 139 -2.40 3.93 19.88
C GLY A 139 -3.17 2.76 20.51
N THR A 140 -2.54 1.57 20.50
CA THR A 140 -3.16 0.33 21.02
C THR A 140 -2.65 -0.05 22.41
N LEU A 141 -1.60 0.61 22.91
CA LEU A 141 -1.02 0.30 24.21
C LEU A 141 -1.89 0.86 25.34
N LYS A 142 -2.19 0.03 26.33
CA LYS A 142 -3.06 0.38 27.48
C LYS A 142 -2.28 0.98 28.65
N ASP A 143 -0.98 0.76 28.70
CA ASP A 143 -0.09 1.15 29.79
C ASP A 143 0.87 2.27 29.37
N ASN A 144 0.34 3.27 28.69
CA ASN A 144 1.11 4.44 28.28
C ASN A 144 1.59 5.22 29.49
N ILE A 145 2.76 5.86 29.31
CA ILE A 145 3.25 6.89 30.22
C ILE A 145 2.78 8.26 29.76
N ASP A 146 2.59 9.16 30.69
CA ASP A 146 2.34 10.56 30.35
C ASP A 146 3.58 11.15 29.68
N SER A 147 3.35 11.78 28.55
CA SER A 147 4.39 12.45 27.78
C SER A 147 4.20 13.95 27.85
N PRO A 148 5.24 14.73 28.16
CA PRO A 148 5.15 16.19 28.13
C PRO A 148 5.07 16.75 26.70
N TYR A 149 5.31 15.91 25.67
CA TYR A 149 5.38 16.34 24.27
C TYR A 149 4.07 16.14 23.52
N HIS A 150 3.27 15.14 23.93
CA HIS A 150 1.97 14.83 23.31
C HIS A 150 1.09 14.02 24.25
N ALA A 151 -0.23 14.17 24.10
CA ALA A 151 -1.19 13.29 24.72
C ALA A 151 -1.38 12.02 23.90
N THR A 152 -1.59 10.89 24.58
CA THR A 152 -1.89 9.61 23.92
C THR A 152 -3.26 9.12 24.35
N ALA A 153 -4.09 8.76 23.38
CA ALA A 153 -5.40 8.16 23.61
C ALA A 153 -5.32 6.65 23.28
N THR A 154 -5.54 5.82 24.28
CA THR A 154 -5.54 4.35 24.15
C THR A 154 -6.92 3.75 24.15
N SER A 155 -7.87 4.43 24.78
CA SER A 155 -9.25 3.97 24.84
C SER A 155 -10.05 4.51 23.65
N GLY A 156 -10.76 3.64 22.97
CA GLY A 156 -11.78 4.02 22.01
C GLY A 156 -11.36 4.14 20.56
N ASN A 157 -10.10 3.92 20.19
CA ASN A 157 -9.76 3.79 18.77
C ASN A 157 -9.51 2.33 18.37
N GLU A 158 -10.60 1.59 18.24
CA GLU A 158 -10.58 0.22 17.72
C GLU A 158 -9.99 0.13 16.32
N HIS A 159 -10.06 1.22 15.53
CA HIS A 159 -9.54 1.29 14.16
C HIS A 159 -8.02 1.07 14.09
N MET A 160 -7.26 1.46 15.13
CA MET A 160 -5.83 1.16 15.20
C MET A 160 -5.56 -0.32 15.44
N ALA A 161 -6.35 -0.98 16.31
CA ALA A 161 -6.14 -2.37 16.69
C ALA A 161 -6.60 -3.36 15.60
N ASN A 162 -7.71 -3.07 14.94
CA ASN A 162 -8.30 -3.94 13.90
C ASN A 162 -7.80 -3.62 12.47
N GLY A 163 -6.92 -2.64 12.32
CA GLY A 163 -6.38 -2.26 11.02
C GLY A 163 -7.30 -1.40 10.14
N ASN A 164 -8.45 -0.95 10.66
CA ASN A 164 -9.35 -0.12 9.87
C ASN A 164 -8.75 1.23 9.47
N VAL A 165 -7.73 1.73 10.19
CA VAL A 165 -6.99 2.93 9.77
C VAL A 165 -6.38 2.81 8.36
N CYS A 166 -6.14 1.58 7.89
CA CYS A 166 -5.57 1.33 6.57
C CYS A 166 -6.60 1.53 5.45
N ILE A 167 -7.88 1.24 5.71
CA ILE A 167 -8.92 1.18 4.67
C ILE A 167 -9.36 2.54 4.13
N GLY A 168 -9.00 3.64 4.78
CA GLY A 168 -9.19 4.98 4.22
C GLY A 168 -8.37 5.23 2.94
N CYS A 169 -7.24 4.51 2.79
CA CYS A 169 -6.38 4.58 1.61
C CYS A 169 -6.33 3.25 0.84
N HIS A 170 -6.38 2.10 1.52
CA HIS A 170 -6.12 0.75 0.97
C HIS A 170 -7.37 -0.11 0.74
N SER A 171 -8.59 0.43 0.72
CA SER A 171 -9.80 -0.37 0.48
C SER A 171 -10.04 -0.61 -1.00
N HIS A 172 -10.79 0.25 -1.62
CA HIS A 172 -11.14 0.21 -3.03
C HIS A 172 -10.94 1.58 -3.66
N LYS A 173 -10.75 1.59 -4.98
CA LYS A 173 -10.74 2.83 -5.76
C LYS A 173 -11.42 2.60 -7.08
N LYS A 174 -12.58 3.23 -7.25
CA LYS A 174 -13.30 3.27 -8.52
C LYS A 174 -12.84 4.47 -9.36
N ASN A 175 -12.78 4.27 -10.66
CA ASN A 175 -12.56 5.34 -11.61
C ASN A 175 -13.90 5.90 -12.12
N LYS A 176 -13.86 6.86 -13.05
CA LYS A 176 -15.06 7.50 -13.63
C LYS A 176 -15.96 6.54 -14.44
N HIS A 177 -15.54 5.33 -14.72
CA HIS A 177 -16.29 4.28 -15.40
C HIS A 177 -16.80 3.21 -14.44
N ASP A 178 -16.84 3.50 -13.15
CA ASP A 178 -17.23 2.57 -12.08
C ASP A 178 -16.36 1.30 -11.99
N LEU A 179 -15.22 1.27 -12.68
CA LEU A 179 -14.29 0.17 -12.58
C LEU A 179 -13.47 0.27 -11.30
N ASN A 180 -13.51 -0.79 -10.51
CA ASN A 180 -12.64 -0.95 -9.33
C ASN A 180 -11.19 -1.17 -9.80
N VAL A 181 -10.35 -0.14 -9.72
CA VAL A 181 -8.94 -0.21 -10.13
C VAL A 181 -8.13 -1.00 -9.11
N CYS A 182 -8.35 -0.75 -7.83
CA CYS A 182 -7.76 -1.48 -6.72
C CYS A 182 -8.86 -1.89 -5.73
N SER A 183 -8.72 -3.07 -5.13
CA SER A 183 -9.58 -3.52 -4.03
C SER A 183 -8.82 -4.51 -3.16
N THR A 184 -8.88 -4.32 -1.85
CA THR A 184 -8.32 -5.25 -0.87
C THR A 184 -9.31 -6.33 -0.47
N ASN A 185 -10.60 -6.25 -0.92
CA ASN A 185 -11.67 -7.18 -0.52
C ASN A 185 -11.68 -7.42 1.00
N ILE A 186 -11.81 -6.32 1.73
CA ILE A 186 -11.76 -6.30 3.21
C ILE A 186 -12.85 -7.15 3.89
N ASP A 187 -13.84 -7.60 3.12
CA ASP A 187 -14.94 -8.44 3.62
C ASP A 187 -14.56 -9.92 3.76
N ASN A 188 -13.37 -10.32 3.33
CA ASN A 188 -12.88 -11.67 3.54
C ASN A 188 -12.33 -11.80 4.96
N GLU A 189 -13.08 -12.48 5.81
CA GLU A 189 -12.64 -12.81 7.16
C GLU A 189 -11.43 -13.76 7.14
N LEU A 190 -10.47 -13.47 7.99
CA LEU A 190 -9.37 -14.36 8.33
C LEU A 190 -9.42 -14.57 9.84
N ASP A 191 -9.64 -15.74 10.34
CA ASP A 191 -9.63 -16.18 11.73
C ASP A 191 -8.90 -15.23 12.72
N GLY A 192 -9.48 -14.03 12.97
CA GLY A 192 -8.92 -12.99 13.83
C GLY A 192 -7.71 -12.22 13.27
N ALA A 193 -7.20 -12.55 12.08
CA ALA A 193 -6.14 -11.79 11.43
C ALA A 193 -6.69 -10.54 10.72
N ASN A 194 -5.90 -9.47 10.69
CA ASN A 194 -6.25 -8.21 10.05
C ASN A 194 -5.01 -7.56 9.39
N CYS A 195 -5.18 -6.39 8.81
CA CYS A 195 -4.08 -5.68 8.13
C CYS A 195 -2.84 -5.52 9.01
N VAL A 196 -3.04 -5.17 10.29
CA VAL A 196 -1.93 -4.94 11.24
C VAL A 196 -1.22 -6.24 11.59
N SER A 197 -1.97 -7.33 11.83
CA SER A 197 -1.36 -8.61 12.23
C SER A 197 -0.44 -9.20 11.17
N CYS A 198 -0.73 -8.95 9.88
CA CYS A 198 0.08 -9.44 8.77
C CYS A 198 1.15 -8.43 8.31
N HIS A 199 0.77 -7.17 8.11
CA HIS A 199 1.65 -6.14 7.53
C HIS A 199 2.47 -5.37 8.55
N MET A 200 2.13 -5.46 9.84
CA MET A 200 2.84 -4.87 10.98
C MET A 200 3.01 -5.92 12.09
N PRO A 201 3.60 -7.10 11.79
CA PRO A 201 3.73 -8.17 12.77
C PRO A 201 4.50 -7.70 14.00
N LYS A 202 4.40 -8.45 15.11
CA LYS A 202 5.18 -8.16 16.31
C LYS A 202 6.66 -8.49 16.08
N VAL A 203 7.51 -7.52 16.39
CA VAL A 203 8.97 -7.64 16.36
C VAL A 203 9.56 -7.27 17.71
N LYS A 204 10.79 -7.71 17.98
CA LYS A 204 11.51 -7.34 19.21
C LYS A 204 11.90 -5.86 19.17
N GLY A 205 11.85 -5.22 20.33
CA GLY A 205 12.25 -3.83 20.50
C GLY A 205 11.19 -2.97 21.16
N SER A 206 11.51 -1.72 21.40
CA SER A 206 10.66 -0.81 22.16
C SER A 206 10.03 0.25 21.28
N VAL A 207 8.77 0.60 21.56
CA VAL A 207 8.07 1.69 20.85
C VAL A 207 8.70 3.06 21.13
N SER A 208 9.37 3.22 22.25
CA SER A 208 10.09 4.45 22.60
C SER A 208 11.23 4.17 23.58
N ASN A 209 12.18 5.07 23.64
CA ASN A 209 13.26 5.03 24.60
C ASN A 209 12.86 5.48 26.03
N MET A 210 11.62 5.94 26.21
CA MET A 210 11.09 6.41 27.50
C MET A 210 10.56 5.26 28.38
N LYS A 211 10.14 4.15 27.77
CA LYS A 211 9.69 2.94 28.46
C LYS A 211 10.11 1.73 27.66
N GLU A 212 10.97 0.89 28.24
CA GLU A 212 11.40 -0.36 27.64
C GLU A 212 10.23 -1.33 27.46
N ARG A 213 10.16 -1.98 26.30
CA ARG A 213 9.21 -3.02 25.96
C ARG A 213 9.91 -4.15 25.23
N LYS A 214 9.35 -5.35 25.35
CA LYS A 214 9.93 -6.53 24.70
C LYS A 214 9.67 -6.57 23.19
N GLU A 215 8.54 -6.01 22.78
CA GLU A 215 8.08 -6.07 21.40
C GLU A 215 7.19 -4.87 21.04
N HIS A 216 7.12 -4.60 19.74
CA HIS A 216 6.21 -3.61 19.16
C HIS A 216 5.66 -4.10 17.82
N SER A 217 4.72 -3.38 17.23
CA SER A 217 4.26 -3.62 15.87
C SER A 217 5.26 -3.03 14.88
N PHE A 218 5.69 -3.81 13.89
CA PHE A 218 6.64 -3.41 12.87
C PHE A 218 6.10 -2.27 12.00
N HIS A 219 6.83 -1.17 11.87
CA HIS A 219 6.42 0.00 11.11
C HIS A 219 7.07 0.11 9.72
N GLY A 220 7.83 -0.90 9.29
CA GLY A 220 8.32 -1.00 7.92
C GLY A 220 7.24 -1.42 6.90
N PHE A 221 6.05 -1.80 7.36
CA PHE A 221 4.88 -2.14 6.55
C PHE A 221 5.21 -3.17 5.48
N ALA A 222 5.38 -4.42 5.92
CA ALA A 222 5.69 -5.55 5.04
C ALA A 222 4.77 -5.58 3.80
N GLY A 223 5.36 -5.66 2.62
CA GLY A 223 4.58 -5.58 1.39
C GLY A 223 5.40 -5.93 0.14
N SER A 224 4.85 -5.66 -1.02
CA SER A 224 5.47 -6.06 -2.29
C SER A 224 6.74 -5.28 -2.68
N HIS A 225 6.98 -4.12 -2.09
CA HIS A 225 8.20 -3.33 -2.31
C HIS A 225 9.30 -3.71 -1.32
N PHE A 226 8.96 -3.85 -0.04
CA PHE A 226 9.92 -4.08 1.03
C PHE A 226 9.36 -5.09 2.02
N HIS A 227 10.24 -5.83 2.71
CA HIS A 227 9.92 -6.74 3.81
C HIS A 227 8.92 -7.85 3.43
N SER A 228 8.86 -8.25 2.15
CA SER A 228 7.94 -9.29 1.69
C SER A 228 8.25 -10.67 2.27
N ASP A 229 9.48 -10.90 2.70
CA ASP A 229 9.92 -12.10 3.41
C ASP A 229 9.09 -12.37 4.68
N MET A 230 8.67 -11.33 5.39
CA MET A 230 7.78 -11.43 6.57
C MET A 230 6.38 -11.97 6.25
N LEU A 231 5.98 -11.94 4.97
CA LEU A 231 4.66 -12.39 4.51
C LEU A 231 4.65 -13.80 3.92
N THR A 232 5.82 -14.42 3.77
CA THR A 232 5.97 -15.75 3.11
C THR A 232 5.20 -16.86 3.82
N GLN A 233 4.93 -16.73 5.12
CA GLN A 233 4.14 -17.67 5.90
C GLN A 233 2.65 -17.71 5.52
N HIS A 234 2.15 -16.73 4.78
CA HIS A 234 0.76 -16.65 4.35
C HIS A 234 0.52 -17.24 2.96
N VAL A 235 1.55 -17.77 2.32
CA VAL A 235 1.44 -18.45 1.03
C VAL A 235 2.21 -19.76 1.09
N ASP A 236 1.55 -20.88 0.82
CA ASP A 236 2.21 -22.19 0.76
C ASP A 236 2.37 -22.65 -0.67
N ILE A 237 3.47 -23.37 -0.92
CA ILE A 237 3.74 -24.05 -2.17
C ILE A 237 3.96 -25.52 -1.89
N SER A 238 3.22 -26.38 -2.58
CA SER A 238 3.39 -27.82 -2.53
C SER A 238 3.46 -28.41 -3.93
N MET A 239 4.02 -29.60 -4.05
CA MET A 239 4.15 -30.29 -5.30
C MET A 239 3.59 -31.72 -5.22
N LEU A 240 2.81 -32.10 -6.23
CA LEU A 240 2.30 -33.45 -6.42
C LEU A 240 2.92 -34.05 -7.69
N ARG A 241 3.79 -35.06 -7.53
CA ARG A 241 4.33 -35.84 -8.63
C ARG A 241 3.28 -36.82 -9.15
N GLN A 242 3.17 -36.93 -10.47
CA GLN A 242 2.38 -37.92 -11.19
C GLN A 242 3.29 -38.81 -12.05
N ILE A 243 2.73 -39.70 -12.87
CA ILE A 243 3.50 -40.65 -13.67
C ILE A 243 4.31 -39.94 -14.77
N ASP A 244 3.69 -39.03 -15.51
CA ASP A 244 4.29 -38.36 -16.67
C ASP A 244 4.31 -36.82 -16.55
N ASP A 245 3.75 -36.28 -15.47
CA ASP A 245 3.66 -34.87 -15.20
C ASP A 245 3.78 -34.54 -13.69
N PHE A 246 3.65 -33.29 -13.32
CA PHE A 246 3.50 -32.89 -11.93
C PHE A 246 2.65 -31.61 -11.79
N ILE A 247 2.11 -31.41 -10.60
CA ILE A 247 1.29 -30.26 -10.27
C ILE A 247 1.95 -29.47 -9.14
N ILE A 248 2.07 -28.16 -9.30
CA ILE A 248 2.41 -27.24 -8.23
C ILE A 248 1.14 -26.59 -7.73
N ASN A 249 0.88 -26.68 -6.42
CA ASN A 249 -0.23 -26.02 -5.77
C ASN A 249 0.31 -24.79 -5.02
N ILE A 250 -0.31 -23.65 -5.25
CA ILE A 250 -0.07 -22.39 -4.53
C ILE A 250 -1.32 -22.12 -3.69
N ASP A 251 -1.17 -22.08 -2.38
CA ASP A 251 -2.24 -21.79 -1.43
C ASP A 251 -2.08 -20.37 -0.90
N ASN A 252 -2.89 -19.44 -1.40
CA ASN A 252 -2.92 -18.07 -0.92
C ASN A 252 -3.87 -17.96 0.28
N ARG A 253 -3.34 -17.96 1.48
CA ARG A 253 -4.09 -17.86 2.74
C ARG A 253 -4.30 -16.42 3.21
N THR A 254 -4.24 -15.45 2.30
CA THR A 254 -4.51 -14.04 2.61
C THR A 254 -5.94 -13.65 2.29
N SER A 255 -6.44 -12.59 2.91
CA SER A 255 -7.80 -12.04 2.68
C SER A 255 -7.96 -11.31 1.34
N HIS A 256 -6.91 -11.20 0.55
CA HIS A 256 -6.92 -10.47 -0.72
C HIS A 256 -6.14 -11.22 -1.80
N SER A 257 -6.29 -10.81 -3.05
CA SER A 257 -5.45 -11.33 -4.14
C SER A 257 -3.97 -11.12 -3.84
N LEU A 258 -3.13 -12.04 -4.28
CA LEU A 258 -1.68 -12.01 -4.02
C LEU A 258 -1.03 -10.66 -4.37
N LEU A 259 -1.46 -10.02 -5.48
CA LEU A 259 -1.12 -8.65 -5.83
C LEU A 259 -2.40 -7.88 -6.22
N LEU A 260 -2.56 -6.68 -5.68
CA LEU A 260 -3.79 -5.90 -5.84
C LEU A 260 -3.78 -4.98 -7.07
N HIS A 261 -2.63 -4.41 -7.38
CA HIS A 261 -2.53 -3.36 -8.41
C HIS A 261 -2.37 -3.97 -9.81
N PRO A 262 -3.16 -3.54 -10.82
CA PRO A 262 -3.12 -4.11 -12.18
C PRO A 262 -1.81 -3.85 -12.94
N LEU A 263 -0.96 -2.95 -12.47
CA LEU A 263 0.38 -2.74 -13.03
C LEU A 263 1.34 -3.89 -12.72
N ARG A 264 1.09 -4.66 -11.65
CA ARG A 264 1.98 -5.72 -11.15
C ARG A 264 1.75 -7.03 -11.88
N MET A 265 2.79 -7.91 -11.85
CA MET A 265 2.73 -9.23 -12.46
C MET A 265 3.41 -10.25 -11.53
N ALA A 266 2.65 -11.23 -11.04
CA ALA A 266 3.25 -12.36 -10.35
C ALA A 266 3.67 -13.45 -11.34
N VAL A 267 4.74 -14.18 -11.01
CA VAL A 267 5.31 -15.22 -11.86
C VAL A 267 5.74 -16.41 -11.00
N LEU A 268 5.34 -17.59 -11.42
CA LEU A 268 5.86 -18.87 -10.93
C LEU A 268 6.95 -19.34 -11.90
N LYS A 269 8.18 -19.46 -11.41
CA LYS A 269 9.34 -19.99 -12.16
C LYS A 269 9.67 -21.38 -11.62
N VAL A 270 9.92 -22.31 -12.52
CA VAL A 270 10.21 -23.69 -12.17
C VAL A 270 11.43 -24.18 -12.96
N ASN A 271 12.40 -24.70 -12.24
CA ASN A 271 13.58 -25.32 -12.81
C ASN A 271 13.68 -26.79 -12.36
N VAL A 272 14.00 -27.68 -13.26
CA VAL A 272 14.28 -29.09 -12.94
C VAL A 272 15.75 -29.39 -13.24
N THR A 273 16.48 -29.85 -12.23
CA THR A 273 17.86 -30.25 -12.34
C THR A 273 17.96 -31.77 -12.30
N ARG A 274 18.52 -32.38 -13.36
CA ARG A 274 18.78 -33.79 -13.54
C ARG A 274 20.24 -33.97 -13.96
N ASP A 275 20.99 -34.81 -13.27
CA ASP A 275 22.40 -35.11 -13.58
C ASP A 275 23.26 -33.85 -13.79
N GLY A 276 23.04 -32.86 -12.93
CA GLY A 276 23.73 -31.55 -12.97
C GLY A 276 23.27 -30.61 -14.07
N LYS A 277 22.33 -31.00 -14.94
CA LYS A 277 21.78 -30.16 -16.02
C LYS A 277 20.43 -29.59 -15.59
N THR A 278 20.31 -28.26 -15.63
CA THR A 278 19.06 -27.55 -15.29
C THR A 278 18.23 -27.28 -16.55
N THR A 279 16.96 -27.68 -16.49
CA THR A 279 15.93 -27.36 -17.49
C THR A 279 14.98 -26.34 -16.90
N LYS A 280 14.90 -25.16 -17.49
CA LYS A 280 13.89 -24.15 -17.14
C LYS A 280 12.58 -24.52 -17.81
N LEU A 281 11.50 -24.67 -17.02
CA LEU A 281 10.16 -24.88 -17.54
C LEU A 281 9.50 -23.53 -17.88
N LYS A 282 8.33 -23.59 -18.53
CA LYS A 282 7.57 -22.41 -18.91
C LYS A 282 7.10 -21.67 -17.66
N ASP A 283 7.41 -20.38 -17.58
CA ASP A 283 6.92 -19.51 -16.51
C ASP A 283 5.38 -19.42 -16.56
N GLU A 284 4.71 -19.58 -15.41
CA GLU A 284 3.29 -19.28 -15.28
C GLU A 284 3.11 -17.86 -14.76
N VAL A 285 2.19 -17.11 -15.38
CA VAL A 285 2.03 -15.66 -15.16
C VAL A 285 0.64 -15.34 -14.63
N PHE A 286 0.59 -14.62 -13.52
CA PHE A 286 -0.64 -14.18 -12.89
C PHE A 286 -0.74 -12.66 -12.98
N VAL A 287 -1.81 -12.18 -13.64
CA VAL A 287 -2.01 -10.75 -13.92
C VAL A 287 -3.49 -10.37 -13.84
N ARG A 288 -3.75 -9.12 -13.52
CA ARG A 288 -5.03 -8.47 -13.76
C ARG A 288 -4.84 -7.41 -14.83
N VAL A 289 -5.45 -7.59 -15.99
CA VAL A 289 -5.38 -6.65 -17.12
C VAL A 289 -6.69 -5.87 -17.20
N ILE A 290 -6.63 -4.57 -16.97
CA ILE A 290 -7.75 -3.65 -17.16
C ILE A 290 -7.66 -2.99 -18.53
N GLY A 291 -8.81 -2.62 -19.12
CA GLY A 291 -8.80 -2.08 -20.47
C GLY A 291 -10.06 -1.34 -20.84
N HIS A 292 -10.06 -0.86 -22.09
CA HIS A 292 -11.16 -0.17 -22.74
C HIS A 292 -11.25 -0.58 -24.20
N ASN A 293 -12.45 -0.84 -24.71
CA ASN A 293 -12.67 -1.28 -26.10
C ASN A 293 -11.78 -2.47 -26.51
N GLY A 294 -11.68 -3.48 -25.63
CA GLY A 294 -10.92 -4.72 -25.90
C GLY A 294 -9.38 -4.57 -25.84
N LYS A 295 -8.85 -3.41 -25.52
CA LYS A 295 -7.40 -3.16 -25.43
C LYS A 295 -6.98 -2.76 -24.01
N PRO A 296 -5.79 -3.19 -23.55
CA PRO A 296 -5.24 -2.71 -22.27
C PRO A 296 -5.20 -1.18 -22.22
N ALA A 297 -5.59 -0.62 -21.08
CA ALA A 297 -5.67 0.83 -20.90
C ALA A 297 -5.22 1.24 -19.49
N MET A 298 -4.81 2.50 -19.38
CA MET A 298 -4.44 3.10 -18.10
C MET A 298 -5.67 3.20 -17.16
N PRO A 299 -5.48 3.17 -15.84
CA PRO A 299 -6.56 3.14 -14.85
C PRO A 299 -7.68 4.17 -15.03
N TRP A 300 -7.34 5.36 -15.48
CA TRP A 300 -8.31 6.45 -15.69
C TRP A 300 -9.11 6.34 -17.01
N VAL A 301 -8.72 5.43 -17.90
CA VAL A 301 -9.42 5.16 -19.19
C VAL A 301 -10.16 3.83 -19.15
N ALA A 302 -9.63 2.85 -18.41
CA ALA A 302 -10.16 1.49 -18.34
C ALA A 302 -11.63 1.51 -17.88
N SER A 303 -12.45 0.67 -18.51
CA SER A 303 -13.86 0.49 -18.17
C SER A 303 -14.23 -0.95 -17.83
N VAL A 304 -13.29 -1.89 -18.07
CA VAL A 304 -13.52 -3.33 -17.82
C VAL A 304 -12.21 -4.02 -17.40
N THR A 305 -12.35 -5.14 -16.71
CA THR A 305 -11.26 -6.11 -16.55
C THR A 305 -11.28 -7.06 -17.75
N LEU A 306 -10.22 -7.02 -18.56
CA LEU A 306 -10.07 -7.87 -19.77
C LEU A 306 -9.59 -9.28 -19.39
N LYS A 307 -8.75 -9.40 -18.38
CA LYS A 307 -8.20 -10.68 -17.90
C LYS A 307 -7.88 -10.56 -16.40
N ASN A 308 -8.24 -11.58 -15.64
CA ASN A 308 -7.80 -11.72 -14.26
C ASN A 308 -7.39 -13.18 -14.01
N THR A 309 -6.08 -13.41 -13.90
CA THR A 309 -5.51 -14.70 -13.53
C THR A 309 -4.78 -14.60 -12.20
N MET A 310 -4.90 -13.46 -11.49
CA MET A 310 -4.29 -13.28 -10.18
C MET A 310 -4.86 -14.32 -9.20
N ILE A 311 -4.00 -14.87 -8.35
CA ILE A 311 -4.41 -15.82 -7.31
C ILE A 311 -5.22 -15.03 -6.28
N GLN A 312 -6.50 -15.39 -6.12
CA GLN A 312 -7.45 -14.67 -5.28
C GLN A 312 -7.26 -14.97 -3.80
N ALA A 313 -7.99 -14.24 -2.93
CA ALA A 313 -8.06 -14.51 -1.50
C ALA A 313 -8.48 -15.96 -1.24
N ASN A 314 -7.81 -16.63 -0.29
CA ASN A 314 -8.11 -18.01 0.13
C ASN A 314 -8.16 -19.03 -1.04
N GLU A 315 -7.49 -18.73 -2.15
CA GLU A 315 -7.47 -19.60 -3.32
C GLU A 315 -6.30 -20.58 -3.29
N LYS A 316 -6.59 -21.85 -3.64
CA LYS A 316 -5.62 -22.87 -4.01
C LYS A 316 -5.54 -22.94 -5.53
N ARG A 317 -4.43 -22.47 -6.10
CA ARG A 317 -4.16 -22.51 -7.53
C ARG A 317 -3.27 -23.69 -7.87
N SER A 318 -3.76 -24.56 -8.76
CA SER A 318 -2.97 -25.67 -9.31
C SER A 318 -2.40 -25.28 -10.67
N VAL A 319 -1.10 -25.53 -10.86
CA VAL A 319 -0.39 -25.33 -12.13
C VAL A 319 0.23 -26.65 -12.54
N LYS A 320 -0.19 -27.17 -13.69
CA LYS A 320 0.31 -28.43 -14.24
C LYS A 320 1.51 -28.18 -15.16
N TYR A 321 2.52 -29.02 -15.03
CA TYR A 321 3.70 -29.08 -15.89
C TYR A 321 3.81 -30.46 -16.54
N ASP A 322 3.69 -30.51 -17.85
CA ASP A 322 3.88 -31.73 -18.65
C ASP A 322 5.38 -32.06 -18.75
N PHE A 323 5.94 -32.52 -17.63
CA PHE A 323 7.34 -32.90 -17.48
C PHE A 323 7.47 -34.07 -16.51
N LYS A 324 8.06 -35.16 -16.96
CA LYS A 324 8.21 -36.37 -16.17
C LYS A 324 9.38 -36.25 -15.18
N ILE A 325 9.04 -36.28 -13.90
CA ILE A 325 10.04 -36.29 -12.80
C ILE A 325 10.58 -37.72 -12.62
N GLN A 326 11.91 -37.81 -12.53
CA GLN A 326 12.64 -39.06 -12.30
C GLN A 326 13.28 -39.06 -10.92
N LYS A 327 13.72 -40.24 -10.48
CA LYS A 327 14.51 -40.39 -9.25
C LYS A 327 15.82 -39.63 -9.40
N GLY A 328 16.20 -38.83 -8.41
CA GLY A 328 17.39 -37.98 -8.44
C GLY A 328 17.15 -36.57 -8.97
N ASP A 329 15.98 -36.27 -9.54
CA ASP A 329 15.63 -34.91 -9.94
C ASP A 329 15.47 -34.00 -8.74
N ARG A 330 15.94 -32.75 -8.90
CA ARG A 330 15.60 -31.62 -7.99
C ARG A 330 14.75 -30.61 -8.75
N VAL A 331 13.63 -30.25 -8.14
CA VAL A 331 12.72 -29.24 -8.66
C VAL A 331 12.79 -28.02 -7.77
N ASP A 332 13.29 -26.90 -8.33
CA ASP A 332 13.37 -25.61 -7.66
C ASP A 332 12.23 -24.71 -8.16
N ILE A 333 11.43 -24.20 -7.23
CA ILE A 333 10.24 -23.39 -7.48
C ILE A 333 10.45 -22.02 -6.87
N VAL A 334 10.19 -20.97 -7.63
CA VAL A 334 10.23 -19.58 -7.15
C VAL A 334 8.94 -18.88 -7.55
N LEU A 335 8.16 -18.44 -6.56
CA LEU A 335 7.06 -17.53 -6.74
C LEU A 335 7.55 -16.12 -6.42
N GLY A 336 7.29 -15.17 -7.29
CA GLY A 336 7.69 -13.78 -7.10
C GLY A 336 6.94 -12.85 -8.03
N TRP A 337 7.40 -11.62 -8.16
CA TRP A 337 6.70 -10.62 -8.97
C TRP A 337 7.62 -9.55 -9.55
N TYR A 338 7.09 -8.88 -10.56
CA TYR A 338 7.51 -7.57 -11.00
C TYR A 338 6.55 -6.50 -10.48
N LEU A 339 7.08 -5.40 -9.93
CA LEU A 339 6.27 -4.25 -9.50
C LEU A 339 5.63 -3.51 -10.68
N VAL A 340 6.27 -3.60 -11.83
CA VAL A 340 5.73 -3.14 -13.12
C VAL A 340 5.74 -4.31 -14.10
N ASN A 341 4.58 -4.61 -14.68
CA ASN A 341 4.50 -5.61 -15.74
C ASN A 341 5.53 -5.27 -16.84
N PRO A 342 6.43 -6.19 -17.21
CA PRO A 342 7.48 -5.95 -18.20
C PRO A 342 6.96 -5.36 -19.53
N LYS A 343 5.72 -5.67 -19.92
CA LYS A 343 5.08 -5.10 -21.10
C LYS A 343 4.76 -3.61 -20.98
N ALA A 344 4.71 -3.07 -19.76
CA ALA A 344 4.41 -1.66 -19.51
C ALA A 344 5.67 -0.78 -19.33
N ILE A 345 6.84 -1.38 -19.09
CA ILE A 345 8.10 -0.69 -18.78
C ILE A 345 8.42 0.39 -19.80
N LYS A 346 8.49 0.04 -21.09
CA LYS A 346 8.80 0.97 -22.18
C LYS A 346 7.77 2.12 -22.30
N ALA A 347 6.49 1.78 -22.17
CA ALA A 347 5.42 2.79 -22.24
C ALA A 347 5.48 3.79 -21.08
N LEU A 348 6.00 3.37 -19.93
CA LEU A 348 6.18 4.21 -18.74
C LEU A 348 7.57 4.88 -18.67
N LYS A 349 8.49 4.54 -19.59
CA LYS A 349 9.88 5.03 -19.60
C LYS A 349 10.63 4.66 -18.32
N LEU A 350 10.49 3.41 -17.89
CA LEU A 350 11.08 2.87 -16.66
C LEU A 350 12.20 1.85 -16.93
N GLU A 351 12.77 1.83 -18.14
CA GLU A 351 13.79 0.86 -18.57
C GLU A 351 15.05 0.89 -17.69
N ASN A 352 15.37 2.06 -17.16
CA ASN A 352 16.56 2.29 -16.32
C ASN A 352 16.26 2.24 -14.81
N GLU A 353 15.01 2.04 -14.43
CA GLU A 353 14.60 1.98 -13.04
C GLU A 353 14.65 0.53 -12.53
N LYS A 354 15.67 0.22 -11.73
CA LYS A 354 15.87 -1.13 -11.17
C LYS A 354 14.62 -1.63 -10.44
N VAL A 355 14.00 -0.81 -9.61
CA VAL A 355 12.79 -1.14 -8.85
C VAL A 355 11.62 -1.57 -9.76
N ALA A 356 11.56 -1.09 -10.99
CA ALA A 356 10.51 -1.44 -11.95
C ALA A 356 10.84 -2.67 -12.80
N THR A 357 12.13 -2.95 -13.02
CA THR A 357 12.61 -4.00 -13.95
C THR A 357 13.03 -5.27 -13.24
N GLU A 358 13.33 -5.21 -11.94
CA GLU A 358 13.81 -6.37 -11.17
C GLU A 358 12.68 -7.33 -10.82
N PHE A 359 13.01 -8.63 -10.86
CA PHE A 359 12.13 -9.68 -10.34
C PHE A 359 12.35 -9.83 -8.84
N ASN A 360 11.29 -9.61 -8.07
CA ASN A 360 11.29 -9.76 -6.61
C ASN A 360 10.90 -11.19 -6.28
N GLU A 361 11.84 -11.99 -5.78
CA GLU A 361 11.58 -13.33 -5.31
C GLU A 361 10.85 -13.27 -3.96
N PHE A 362 9.75 -14.01 -3.83
CA PHE A 362 8.93 -14.01 -2.62
C PHE A 362 9.03 -15.33 -1.86
N LYS A 363 8.67 -16.44 -2.50
CA LYS A 363 8.65 -17.77 -1.88
C LYS A 363 9.45 -18.73 -2.73
N LYS A 364 10.31 -19.51 -2.07
CA LYS A 364 11.13 -20.56 -2.71
C LYS A 364 10.88 -21.88 -2.05
N GLU A 365 10.75 -22.91 -2.87
CA GLU A 365 10.66 -24.30 -2.40
C GLU A 365 11.51 -25.18 -3.30
N SER A 366 12.06 -26.25 -2.72
CA SER A 366 12.87 -27.24 -3.46
C SER A 366 12.42 -28.64 -3.06
N PHE A 367 12.19 -29.48 -4.04
CA PHE A 367 11.79 -30.87 -3.88
C PHE A 367 12.80 -31.80 -4.55
N THR A 368 13.21 -32.86 -3.85
CA THR A 368 14.12 -33.90 -4.39
C THR A 368 13.40 -35.22 -4.44
N PHE A 369 13.58 -35.97 -5.52
CA PHE A 369 12.85 -37.21 -5.83
C PHE A 369 13.73 -38.43 -5.95
#